data_77a158ec6b34cfc81f9c000411498d80
#
_entry.id   77a158ec6b34cfc81f9c000411498d80
#
_cell.length_a   1.000
_cell.length_b   1.000
_cell.length_c   1.000
_cell.angle_alpha   90.00
_cell.angle_beta   90.00
_cell.angle_gamma   90.00
#
_symmetry.space_group_name_H-M   'P 1'
#
loop_
_entity.id
_entity.type
_entity.pdbx_description
1 polymer ?
#
loop_
_entity_poly.entity_id
_entity_poly.type
_entity_poly.pdbx_seq_one_letter_code
_entity_poly.pdbx_strand_id
1 'polypeptide(L)'
;MHYRLAGLLATCVLAVAAKADSATPSHPDTWRVEQVIMLFRHGVRAPLVGEIGAMELARQPWPTWSTPASVLTPHGREGMRLLGIYDRERYSALRLLPDTGCPTEGSVSIWTNTEQRTIASGRALAEGLAPNCHLPVGHQPMGSEDPLFHPIEAHAVPFDARDAVREVIAQTGGPAKLAAPYRDAIRSMESILDCRVAGCDIAATPSSLTPGNDGRSMSLKGTIAITSGTAQVLLLQYAEGMPLDQVGWGRATRERIAEISRLHALLFDIYARPDYMARRIAGPMGRHVLAMLARTDGPRLNLMVASDNNIAALTSLLGVHFQIDGYGYDDPPPGGAFGLEVLRDPATGERYVRSFYQAQTLEQLRQLTPLSHKQPPVIQRLVIDACKMKGSEVCRLSDFEALLRRRLDWQRYNSGA
;
A
#
# COMPACT_ATOMS: atom_id res chain seq x y z
N MET A 1 -17.88 67.36 -72.19
CA MET A 1 -17.42 67.26 -70.79
C MET A 1 -18.02 65.97 -70.23
N HIS A 2 -17.22 64.86 -70.19
CA HIS A 2 -17.70 63.55 -69.72
C HIS A 2 -16.77 63.11 -68.62
N TYR A 3 -17.26 63.05 -67.37
CA TYR A 3 -16.55 62.48 -66.23
C TYR A 3 -16.89 61.01 -66.15
N ARG A 4 -15.87 60.13 -66.17
CA ARG A 4 -15.97 58.71 -65.86
C ARG A 4 -15.61 58.49 -64.38
N LEU A 5 -16.57 57.98 -63.62
CA LEU A 5 -16.33 57.49 -62.29
C LEU A 5 -15.75 56.08 -62.42
N ALA A 6 -14.58 55.83 -61.78
CA ALA A 6 -14.02 54.50 -61.57
C ALA A 6 -14.46 54.04 -60.21
N GLY A 7 -15.22 52.92 -60.12
CA GLY A 7 -15.58 52.27 -58.87
C GLY A 7 -14.51 51.29 -58.46
N LEU A 8 -13.97 51.45 -57.27
CA LEU A 8 -13.10 50.44 -56.56
C LEU A 8 -14.01 49.41 -55.87
N LEU A 9 -13.92 48.14 -56.29
CA LEU A 9 -14.48 47.00 -55.55
C LEU A 9 -13.46 46.56 -54.51
N ALA A 10 -13.79 46.78 -53.23
CA ALA A 10 -13.03 46.22 -52.12
C ALA A 10 -13.54 44.79 -51.81
N THR A 11 -12.77 43.78 -52.11
CA THR A 11 -13.00 42.38 -51.71
C THR A 11 -12.64 42.15 -50.25
N CYS A 12 -13.65 42.08 -49.36
CA CYS A 12 -13.47 41.61 -47.97
C CYS A 12 -13.24 40.09 -47.96
N VAL A 13 -12.02 39.67 -47.67
CA VAL A 13 -11.72 38.27 -47.35
C VAL A 13 -12.09 38.02 -45.91
N LEU A 14 -13.23 37.36 -45.67
CA LEU A 14 -13.59 36.82 -44.33
C LEU A 14 -12.69 35.62 -44.01
N ALA A 15 -11.72 35.82 -43.13
CA ALA A 15 -10.97 34.71 -42.51
C ALA A 15 -11.90 33.98 -41.52
N VAL A 16 -12.40 32.82 -41.91
CA VAL A 16 -13.09 31.88 -41.02
C VAL A 16 -12.03 31.26 -40.11
N ALA A 17 -11.90 31.75 -38.87
CA ALA A 17 -11.16 31.08 -37.83
C ALA A 17 -11.88 29.77 -37.47
N ALA A 18 -11.34 28.65 -37.90
CA ALA A 18 -11.79 27.34 -37.44
C ALA A 18 -11.57 27.28 -35.91
N LYS A 19 -12.67 27.33 -35.14
CA LYS A 19 -12.64 26.93 -33.72
C LYS A 19 -12.25 25.48 -33.72
N ALA A 20 -11.07 25.18 -33.13
CA ALA A 20 -10.74 23.83 -32.74
C ALA A 20 -11.79 23.42 -31.69
N ASP A 21 -12.70 22.53 -32.08
CA ASP A 21 -13.62 21.89 -31.15
C ASP A 21 -12.75 21.16 -30.07
N SER A 22 -12.72 21.70 -28.87
CA SER A 22 -12.14 21.01 -27.73
C SER A 22 -13.02 19.78 -27.47
N ALA A 23 -12.53 18.61 -27.85
CA ALA A 23 -13.22 17.34 -27.61
C ALA A 23 -13.58 17.24 -26.12
N THR A 24 -14.86 17.01 -25.84
CA THR A 24 -15.32 16.81 -24.46
C THR A 24 -14.72 15.51 -23.93
N PRO A 25 -14.10 15.50 -22.72
CA PRO A 25 -13.55 14.28 -22.14
C PRO A 25 -14.61 13.18 -22.06
N SER A 26 -14.25 11.96 -22.49
CA SER A 26 -15.11 10.79 -22.37
C SER A 26 -15.17 10.30 -20.90
N HIS A 27 -16.11 9.38 -20.58
CA HIS A 27 -16.24 8.87 -19.22
C HIS A 27 -15.01 8.03 -18.83
N PRO A 28 -14.43 8.19 -17.60
CA PRO A 28 -13.18 7.50 -17.17
C PRO A 28 -13.18 5.98 -17.32
N ASP A 29 -14.35 5.33 -17.27
CA ASP A 29 -14.45 3.88 -17.43
C ASP A 29 -14.22 3.40 -18.88
N THR A 30 -14.26 4.30 -19.86
CA THR A 30 -13.96 4.01 -21.28
C THR A 30 -12.50 4.29 -21.64
N TRP A 31 -11.70 4.82 -20.71
CA TRP A 31 -10.32 5.18 -20.95
C TRP A 31 -9.41 3.95 -20.97
N ARG A 32 -8.39 4.01 -21.81
CA ARG A 32 -7.43 2.93 -21.95
C ARG A 32 -6.39 2.99 -20.82
N VAL A 33 -6.19 1.88 -20.10
CA VAL A 33 -5.05 1.74 -19.18
C VAL A 33 -3.76 1.57 -20.00
N GLU A 34 -2.76 2.41 -19.75
CA GLU A 34 -1.46 2.37 -20.43
C GLU A 34 -0.36 1.79 -19.56
N GLN A 35 -0.42 2.05 -18.26
CA GLN A 35 0.56 1.60 -17.28
C GLN A 35 -0.10 1.32 -15.94
N VAL A 36 0.43 0.37 -15.21
CA VAL A 36 0.05 0.05 -13.83
C VAL A 36 1.29 0.02 -12.95
N ILE A 37 1.18 0.61 -11.77
CA ILE A 37 2.20 0.59 -10.72
C ILE A 37 1.54 0.06 -9.47
N MET A 38 2.05 -1.03 -8.88
CA MET A 38 1.51 -1.63 -7.65
C MET A 38 2.59 -1.82 -6.60
N LEU A 39 2.22 -1.54 -5.36
CA LEU A 39 3.03 -1.82 -4.17
C LEU A 39 2.31 -2.85 -3.32
N PHE A 40 2.80 -4.08 -3.32
CA PHE A 40 2.29 -5.21 -2.56
C PHE A 40 2.93 -5.30 -1.18
N ARG A 41 2.15 -5.67 -0.18
CA ARG A 41 2.65 -6.30 1.04
C ARG A 41 3.01 -7.76 0.72
N HIS A 42 4.06 -8.30 1.35
CA HIS A 42 4.35 -9.73 1.29
C HIS A 42 3.15 -10.59 1.76
N GLY A 43 3.08 -11.85 1.35
CA GLY A 43 2.06 -12.81 1.77
C GLY A 43 2.14 -13.19 3.24
N VAL A 44 1.32 -14.17 3.68
CA VAL A 44 1.33 -14.69 5.04
C VAL A 44 2.70 -15.26 5.39
N ARG A 45 3.22 -14.91 6.55
CA ARG A 45 4.51 -15.33 7.11
C ARG A 45 4.36 -15.83 8.54
N ALA A 46 5.31 -16.61 9.01
CA ALA A 46 5.45 -16.85 10.44
C ALA A 46 5.80 -15.53 11.18
N PRO A 47 5.44 -15.40 12.47
CA PRO A 47 5.73 -14.20 13.26
C PRO A 47 7.21 -13.78 13.21
N LEU A 48 7.46 -12.48 13.32
CA LEU A 48 8.80 -11.96 13.54
C LEU A 48 9.27 -12.33 14.94
N VAL A 49 10.57 -12.41 15.12
CA VAL A 49 11.15 -12.58 16.47
C VAL A 49 10.74 -11.37 17.32
N GLY A 50 10.13 -11.61 18.47
CA GLY A 50 9.68 -10.56 19.40
C GLY A 50 8.41 -9.82 18.97
N GLU A 51 7.71 -10.23 17.90
CA GLU A 51 6.49 -9.57 17.44
C GLU A 51 5.31 -9.71 18.43
N ILE A 52 5.23 -10.80 19.18
CA ILE A 52 4.15 -11.04 20.14
C ILE A 52 4.42 -10.23 21.40
N GLY A 53 3.93 -8.99 21.45
CA GLY A 53 4.11 -8.12 22.62
C GLY A 53 3.40 -8.60 23.90
N ALA A 54 2.35 -9.44 23.74
CA ALA A 54 1.60 -10.03 24.84
C ALA A 54 2.04 -11.48 25.17
N MET A 55 3.24 -11.92 24.79
CA MET A 55 3.67 -13.32 24.92
C MET A 55 3.54 -13.84 26.36
N GLU A 56 3.97 -13.06 27.34
CA GLU A 56 3.97 -13.40 28.75
C GLU A 56 2.57 -13.32 29.41
N LEU A 57 1.63 -12.61 28.76
CA LEU A 57 0.29 -12.41 29.29
C LEU A 57 -0.66 -13.56 28.95
N ALA A 58 -0.41 -14.29 27.87
CA ALA A 58 -1.25 -15.40 27.47
C ALA A 58 -1.22 -16.54 28.48
N ARG A 59 -2.39 -17.08 28.83
CA ARG A 59 -2.50 -18.19 29.79
C ARG A 59 -1.93 -19.48 29.24
N GLN A 60 -2.06 -19.73 27.95
CA GLN A 60 -1.61 -20.93 27.26
C GLN A 60 -0.37 -20.64 26.42
N PRO A 61 0.49 -21.64 26.14
CA PRO A 61 1.58 -21.48 25.19
C PRO A 61 1.05 -21.08 23.82
N TRP A 62 1.77 -20.22 23.14
CA TRP A 62 1.43 -19.81 21.76
C TRP A 62 1.55 -21.01 20.81
N PRO A 63 0.62 -21.16 19.84
CA PRO A 63 0.73 -22.17 18.81
C PRO A 63 2.04 -22.07 18.04
N THR A 64 2.63 -23.22 17.72
CA THR A 64 3.88 -23.33 16.97
C THR A 64 3.60 -23.19 15.48
N TRP A 65 4.52 -22.53 14.77
CA TRP A 65 4.50 -22.44 13.33
C TRP A 65 5.43 -23.50 12.72
N SER A 66 4.98 -24.13 11.62
CA SER A 66 5.80 -25.07 10.85
C SER A 66 6.90 -24.39 10.05
N THR A 67 6.79 -23.09 9.84
CA THR A 67 7.72 -22.24 9.09
C THR A 67 8.59 -21.46 10.07
N PRO A 68 9.90 -21.29 9.83
CA PRO A 68 10.77 -20.47 10.65
C PRO A 68 10.27 -19.03 10.78
N ALA A 69 10.63 -18.37 11.89
CA ALA A 69 10.26 -16.97 12.15
C ALA A 69 10.62 -16.06 10.98
N SER A 70 9.76 -15.09 10.67
CA SER A 70 9.92 -14.08 9.60
C SER A 70 9.84 -14.61 8.17
N VAL A 71 9.74 -15.92 7.95
CA VAL A 71 9.75 -16.57 6.63
C VAL A 71 8.32 -16.67 6.08
N LEU A 72 8.16 -16.42 4.77
CA LEU A 72 6.92 -16.62 4.04
C LEU A 72 6.49 -18.09 4.15
N THR A 73 5.23 -18.34 4.52
CA THR A 73 4.73 -19.71 4.63
C THR A 73 4.40 -20.30 3.24
N PRO A 74 4.32 -21.63 3.11
CA PRO A 74 3.79 -22.24 1.88
C PRO A 74 2.38 -21.75 1.52
N HIS A 75 1.53 -21.54 2.52
CA HIS A 75 0.18 -20.97 2.36
C HIS A 75 0.24 -19.53 1.85
N GLY A 76 1.07 -18.68 2.47
CA GLY A 76 1.28 -17.30 2.01
C GLY A 76 1.87 -17.23 0.61
N ARG A 77 2.77 -18.17 0.23
CA ARG A 77 3.28 -18.28 -1.14
C ARG A 77 2.15 -18.57 -2.13
N GLU A 78 1.28 -19.51 -1.81
CA GLU A 78 0.15 -19.85 -2.68
C GLU A 78 -0.84 -18.69 -2.80
N GLY A 79 -1.15 -17.98 -1.70
CA GLY A 79 -1.96 -16.76 -1.75
C GLY A 79 -1.42 -15.71 -2.72
N MET A 80 -0.10 -15.48 -2.72
CA MET A 80 0.56 -14.58 -3.68
C MET A 80 0.49 -15.08 -5.12
N ARG A 81 0.63 -16.39 -5.33
CA ARG A 81 0.50 -17.00 -6.66
C ARG A 81 -0.91 -16.83 -7.23
N LEU A 82 -1.93 -17.00 -6.41
CA LEU A 82 -3.34 -16.79 -6.79
C LEU A 82 -3.61 -15.34 -7.17
N LEU A 83 -3.03 -14.36 -6.47
CA LEU A 83 -3.09 -12.95 -6.88
C LEU A 83 -2.43 -12.73 -8.24
N GLY A 84 -1.28 -13.35 -8.49
CA GLY A 84 -0.63 -13.30 -9.79
C GLY A 84 -1.49 -13.86 -10.94
N ILE A 85 -2.21 -14.95 -10.70
CA ILE A 85 -3.16 -15.52 -11.68
C ILE A 85 -4.29 -14.53 -11.99
N TYR A 86 -4.86 -13.92 -10.95
CA TYR A 86 -5.90 -12.90 -11.14
C TYR A 86 -5.38 -11.67 -11.89
N ASP A 87 -4.20 -11.18 -11.53
CA ASP A 87 -3.56 -10.05 -12.19
C ASP A 87 -3.25 -10.35 -13.66
N ARG A 88 -2.87 -11.60 -13.98
CA ARG A 88 -2.75 -12.05 -15.38
C ARG A 88 -4.06 -11.88 -16.13
N GLU A 89 -5.15 -12.43 -15.62
CA GLU A 89 -6.47 -12.36 -16.24
C GLU A 89 -6.91 -10.89 -16.40
N ARG A 90 -6.79 -10.09 -15.35
CA ARG A 90 -7.15 -8.66 -15.36
C ARG A 90 -6.36 -7.86 -16.39
N TYR A 91 -5.04 -7.98 -16.38
CA TYR A 91 -4.19 -7.14 -17.23
C TYR A 91 -4.12 -7.62 -18.68
N SER A 92 -4.46 -8.88 -18.96
CA SER A 92 -4.74 -9.35 -20.32
C SER A 92 -6.02 -8.73 -20.86
N ALA A 93 -7.11 -8.74 -20.07
CA ALA A 93 -8.37 -8.08 -20.44
C ALA A 93 -8.19 -6.57 -20.71
N LEU A 94 -7.28 -5.90 -19.99
CA LEU A 94 -6.90 -4.50 -20.20
C LEU A 94 -5.84 -4.32 -21.31
N ARG A 95 -5.43 -5.38 -22.01
CA ARG A 95 -4.44 -5.37 -23.09
C ARG A 95 -3.05 -4.84 -22.67
N LEU A 96 -2.71 -4.97 -21.40
CA LEU A 96 -1.37 -4.69 -20.88
C LEU A 96 -0.45 -5.91 -21.03
N LEU A 97 -1.04 -7.11 -20.93
CA LEU A 97 -0.37 -8.40 -21.16
C LEU A 97 -0.99 -9.12 -22.35
N PRO A 98 -0.30 -10.03 -23.00
CA PRO A 98 -0.86 -10.87 -24.05
C PRO A 98 -1.87 -11.86 -23.45
N ASP A 99 -2.91 -12.24 -24.18
CA ASP A 99 -3.92 -13.21 -23.71
C ASP A 99 -3.30 -14.58 -23.45
N THR A 100 -2.33 -14.98 -24.24
CA THR A 100 -1.60 -16.24 -24.11
C THR A 100 -0.09 -16.04 -24.27
N GLY A 101 0.71 -17.01 -23.81
CA GLY A 101 2.18 -16.96 -23.91
C GLY A 101 2.83 -16.02 -22.88
N CYS A 102 4.09 -15.74 -23.05
CA CYS A 102 4.87 -14.92 -22.14
C CYS A 102 4.70 -13.43 -22.43
N PRO A 103 4.73 -12.57 -21.39
CA PRO A 103 4.83 -11.14 -21.58
C PRO A 103 6.05 -10.78 -22.44
N THR A 104 5.94 -9.73 -23.25
CA THR A 104 7.08 -9.20 -23.99
C THR A 104 8.20 -8.81 -23.02
N GLU A 105 9.43 -9.11 -23.36
CA GLU A 105 10.60 -8.74 -22.55
C GLU A 105 10.59 -7.24 -22.24
N GLY A 106 10.84 -6.88 -20.98
CA GLY A 106 10.82 -5.50 -20.51
C GLY A 106 9.42 -4.90 -20.30
N SER A 107 8.31 -5.60 -20.63
CA SER A 107 6.94 -5.09 -20.41
C SER A 107 6.47 -5.21 -18.97
N VAL A 108 7.09 -6.08 -18.17
CA VAL A 108 6.82 -6.31 -16.75
C VAL A 108 8.10 -6.08 -15.94
N SER A 109 8.01 -5.33 -14.88
CA SER A 109 9.07 -5.16 -13.88
C SER A 109 8.57 -5.62 -12.52
N ILE A 110 9.34 -6.46 -11.83
CA ILE A 110 9.07 -6.90 -10.46
C ILE A 110 10.30 -6.60 -9.62
N TRP A 111 10.14 -5.76 -8.58
CA TRP A 111 11.20 -5.40 -7.65
C TRP A 111 10.76 -5.65 -6.21
N THR A 112 11.58 -6.32 -5.42
CA THR A 112 11.22 -6.66 -4.04
C THR A 112 12.23 -6.10 -3.05
N ASN A 113 11.76 -5.90 -1.82
CA ASN A 113 12.65 -5.70 -0.70
C ASN A 113 13.50 -6.97 -0.45
N THR A 114 14.47 -6.88 0.42
CA THR A 114 15.58 -7.85 0.57
C THR A 114 15.32 -9.00 1.53
N GLU A 115 14.18 -9.00 2.23
CA GLU A 115 13.83 -10.10 3.11
C GLU A 115 13.31 -11.33 2.34
N GLN A 116 13.56 -12.52 2.89
CA GLN A 116 13.12 -13.76 2.30
C GLN A 116 11.64 -13.74 1.92
N ARG A 117 10.77 -13.25 2.81
CA ARG A 117 9.31 -13.19 2.59
C ARG A 117 8.90 -12.30 1.43
N THR A 118 9.59 -11.19 1.20
CA THR A 118 9.30 -10.27 0.10
C THR A 118 9.78 -10.84 -1.23
N ILE A 119 10.99 -11.40 -1.27
CA ILE A 119 11.56 -12.06 -2.46
C ILE A 119 10.70 -13.27 -2.86
N ALA A 120 10.33 -14.12 -1.89
CA ALA A 120 9.50 -15.29 -2.15
C ALA A 120 8.09 -14.92 -2.60
N SER A 121 7.51 -13.83 -2.05
CA SER A 121 6.22 -13.28 -2.49
C SER A 121 6.28 -12.76 -3.93
N GLY A 122 7.34 -12.02 -4.29
CA GLY A 122 7.55 -11.55 -5.66
C GLY A 122 7.70 -12.70 -6.67
N ARG A 123 8.41 -13.75 -6.29
CA ARG A 123 8.55 -14.97 -7.15
C ARG A 123 7.22 -15.69 -7.33
N ALA A 124 6.43 -15.85 -6.25
CA ALA A 124 5.11 -16.47 -6.33
C ALA A 124 4.13 -15.65 -7.19
N LEU A 125 4.15 -14.33 -7.04
CA LEU A 125 3.38 -13.40 -7.88
C LEU A 125 3.76 -13.53 -9.36
N ALA A 126 5.07 -13.56 -9.68
CA ALA A 126 5.60 -13.74 -11.03
C ALA A 126 5.15 -15.08 -11.64
N GLU A 127 5.21 -16.17 -10.87
CA GLU A 127 4.77 -17.50 -11.29
C GLU A 127 3.28 -17.54 -11.64
N GLY A 128 2.42 -16.88 -10.83
CA GLY A 128 1.00 -16.77 -11.12
C GLY A 128 0.71 -15.88 -12.32
N LEU A 129 1.42 -14.75 -12.44
CA LEU A 129 1.26 -13.78 -13.52
C LEU A 129 1.64 -14.33 -14.89
N ALA A 130 2.68 -15.15 -14.95
CA ALA A 130 3.20 -15.69 -16.21
C ALA A 130 3.68 -17.14 -16.02
N PRO A 131 2.76 -18.10 -15.86
CA PRO A 131 3.11 -19.50 -15.67
C PRO A 131 3.94 -20.02 -16.86
N ASN A 132 4.98 -20.78 -16.55
CA ASN A 132 5.96 -21.32 -17.52
C ASN A 132 6.80 -20.28 -18.26
N CYS A 133 6.79 -19.01 -17.82
CA CYS A 133 7.64 -17.96 -18.35
C CYS A 133 8.71 -17.55 -17.33
N HIS A 134 9.85 -17.11 -17.81
CA HIS A 134 10.87 -16.51 -16.95
C HIS A 134 10.59 -15.02 -16.78
N LEU A 135 10.01 -14.62 -15.65
CA LEU A 135 9.92 -13.23 -15.23
C LEU A 135 10.98 -12.97 -14.16
N PRO A 136 11.99 -12.14 -14.43
CA PRO A 136 13.00 -11.82 -13.43
C PRO A 136 12.38 -11.03 -12.26
N VAL A 137 12.76 -11.42 -11.05
CA VAL A 137 12.40 -10.71 -9.81
C VAL A 137 13.69 -10.07 -9.29
N GLY A 138 13.77 -8.74 -9.42
CA GLY A 138 14.91 -7.96 -8.97
C GLY A 138 14.84 -7.64 -7.48
N HIS A 139 16.00 -7.60 -6.84
CA HIS A 139 16.17 -7.15 -5.44
C HIS A 139 17.64 -6.82 -5.18
N GLN A 140 17.90 -6.01 -4.14
CA GLN A 140 19.25 -5.85 -3.59
C GLN A 140 19.72 -7.17 -2.92
N PRO A 141 20.99 -7.34 -2.60
CA PRO A 141 21.45 -8.53 -1.88
C PRO A 141 20.60 -8.81 -0.65
N MET A 142 20.23 -10.07 -0.45
CA MET A 142 19.40 -10.48 0.70
C MET A 142 20.08 -10.10 2.01
N GLY A 143 19.33 -9.47 2.93
CA GLY A 143 19.83 -8.99 4.22
C GLY A 143 20.53 -7.62 4.17
N SER A 144 20.63 -6.97 2.99
CA SER A 144 21.04 -5.57 2.90
C SER A 144 19.83 -4.64 3.06
N GLU A 145 20.06 -3.37 3.35
CA GLU A 145 19.01 -2.35 3.41
C GLU A 145 18.78 -1.75 2.01
N ASP A 146 17.61 -1.98 1.43
CA ASP A 146 17.25 -1.35 0.16
C ASP A 146 16.77 0.09 0.39
N PRO A 147 17.47 1.10 -0.17
CA PRO A 147 17.10 2.52 -0.03
C PRO A 147 15.67 2.85 -0.49
N LEU A 148 15.08 2.01 -1.34
CA LEU A 148 13.70 2.20 -1.82
C LEU A 148 12.67 1.88 -0.74
N PHE A 149 12.92 0.85 0.08
CA PHE A 149 11.97 0.31 1.06
C PHE A 149 12.36 0.56 2.52
N HIS A 150 13.67 0.61 2.81
CA HIS A 150 14.25 0.91 4.13
C HIS A 150 15.17 2.13 4.10
N PRO A 151 14.66 3.30 3.67
CA PRO A 151 15.51 4.47 3.42
C PRO A 151 16.14 5.07 4.69
N ILE A 152 15.51 4.90 5.86
CA ILE A 152 16.05 5.38 7.13
C ILE A 152 17.25 4.52 7.52
N GLU A 153 17.12 3.21 7.48
CA GLU A 153 18.14 2.22 7.81
C GLU A 153 19.29 2.27 6.80
N ALA A 154 18.97 2.42 5.50
CA ALA A 154 19.95 2.58 4.42
C ALA A 154 20.65 3.95 4.40
N HIS A 155 20.34 4.85 5.34
CA HIS A 155 20.87 6.23 5.36
C HIS A 155 20.60 7.04 4.07
N ALA A 156 19.55 6.69 3.33
CA ALA A 156 19.19 7.33 2.07
C ALA A 156 18.37 8.61 2.23
N VAL A 157 17.95 8.92 3.47
CA VAL A 157 17.17 10.10 3.83
C VAL A 157 17.67 10.71 5.13
N PRO A 158 17.59 12.04 5.30
CA PRO A 158 17.87 12.67 6.58
C PRO A 158 16.81 12.23 7.61
N PHE A 159 17.26 11.77 8.77
CA PHE A 159 16.40 11.34 9.86
C PHE A 159 17.05 11.69 11.22
N ASP A 160 16.25 12.25 12.11
CA ASP A 160 16.59 12.47 13.52
C ASP A 160 15.46 11.90 14.37
N ALA A 161 15.79 10.99 15.29
CA ALA A 161 14.80 10.30 16.12
C ALA A 161 14.11 11.23 17.12
N ARG A 162 14.77 12.30 17.60
CA ARG A 162 14.17 13.28 18.50
C ARG A 162 13.12 14.10 17.78
N ASP A 163 13.43 14.53 16.55
CA ASP A 163 12.48 15.24 15.70
C ASP A 163 11.31 14.33 15.35
N ALA A 164 11.56 13.08 14.99
CA ALA A 164 10.52 12.10 14.71
C ALA A 164 9.56 11.94 15.90
N VAL A 165 10.07 11.70 17.10
CA VAL A 165 9.26 11.57 18.31
C VAL A 165 8.44 12.84 18.57
N ARG A 166 9.07 14.03 18.46
CA ARG A 166 8.38 15.31 18.68
C ARG A 166 7.22 15.48 17.68
N GLU A 167 7.48 15.28 16.39
CA GLU A 167 6.49 15.47 15.32
C GLU A 167 5.34 14.45 15.42
N VAL A 168 5.66 13.18 15.70
CA VAL A 168 4.66 12.14 15.92
C VAL A 168 3.75 12.50 17.10
N ILE A 169 4.32 12.92 18.25
CA ILE A 169 3.53 13.31 19.42
C ILE A 169 2.70 14.57 19.13
N ALA A 170 3.27 15.55 18.43
CA ALA A 170 2.54 16.78 18.08
C ALA A 170 1.34 16.48 17.17
N GLN A 171 1.48 15.61 16.19
CA GLN A 171 0.42 15.26 15.24
C GLN A 171 -0.64 14.34 15.85
N THR A 172 -0.24 13.35 16.66
CA THR A 172 -1.14 12.29 17.16
C THR A 172 -1.62 12.47 18.59
N GLY A 173 -0.92 13.26 19.36
CA GLY A 173 -1.10 13.39 20.83
C GLY A 173 -0.43 12.26 21.61
N GLY A 174 0.34 11.40 20.94
CA GLY A 174 1.12 10.33 21.54
C GLY A 174 0.38 9.01 21.73
N PRO A 175 1.11 7.93 22.09
CA PRO A 175 0.58 6.56 22.05
C PRO A 175 -0.60 6.31 22.99
N ALA A 176 -0.63 6.94 24.17
CA ALA A 176 -1.74 6.79 25.10
C ALA A 176 -3.05 7.37 24.53
N LYS A 177 -2.99 8.55 23.89
CA LYS A 177 -4.15 9.18 23.26
C LYS A 177 -4.63 8.39 22.05
N LEU A 178 -3.72 7.84 21.25
CA LEU A 178 -4.04 6.97 20.11
C LEU A 178 -4.77 5.70 20.54
N ALA A 179 -4.33 5.04 21.63
CA ALA A 179 -4.93 3.80 22.11
C ALA A 179 -6.29 4.02 22.81
N ALA A 180 -6.55 5.19 23.37
CA ALA A 180 -7.73 5.46 24.21
C ALA A 180 -9.10 5.11 23.59
N PRO A 181 -9.36 5.34 22.27
CA PRO A 181 -10.61 4.96 21.62
C PRO A 181 -10.81 3.46 21.45
N TYR A 182 -9.76 2.63 21.60
CA TYR A 182 -9.76 1.21 21.25
C TYR A 182 -9.89 0.28 22.45
N ARG A 183 -10.42 0.77 23.59
CA ARG A 183 -10.56 -0.02 24.83
C ARG A 183 -11.36 -1.31 24.62
N ASP A 184 -12.38 -1.31 23.76
CA ASP A 184 -13.18 -2.51 23.48
C ASP A 184 -12.38 -3.56 22.74
N ALA A 185 -11.63 -3.18 21.71
CA ALA A 185 -10.72 -4.08 21.00
C ALA A 185 -9.60 -4.62 21.92
N ILE A 186 -9.09 -3.80 22.83
CA ILE A 186 -8.10 -4.23 23.82
C ILE A 186 -8.72 -5.27 24.77
N ARG A 187 -9.94 -5.05 25.27
CA ARG A 187 -10.65 -6.04 26.11
C ARG A 187 -10.96 -7.33 25.34
N SER A 188 -11.30 -7.23 24.05
CA SER A 188 -11.46 -8.39 23.19
C SER A 188 -10.18 -9.20 23.10
N MET A 189 -9.03 -8.53 22.94
CA MET A 189 -7.70 -9.19 22.96
C MET A 189 -7.40 -9.84 24.33
N GLU A 190 -7.64 -9.15 25.43
CA GLU A 190 -7.46 -9.71 26.77
C GLU A 190 -8.31 -10.97 26.99
N SER A 191 -9.54 -10.99 26.49
CA SER A 191 -10.40 -12.16 26.47
C SER A 191 -9.87 -13.31 25.61
N ILE A 192 -9.25 -13.00 24.46
CA ILE A 192 -8.60 -14.01 23.61
C ILE A 192 -7.38 -14.60 24.33
N LEU A 193 -6.57 -13.77 24.95
CA LEU A 193 -5.37 -14.18 25.70
C LEU A 193 -5.73 -15.02 26.94
N ASP A 194 -6.95 -14.91 27.48
CA ASP A 194 -7.34 -15.51 28.76
C ASP A 194 -6.29 -15.23 29.84
N CYS A 195 -5.99 -13.95 30.02
CA CYS A 195 -4.80 -13.47 30.70
C CYS A 195 -4.35 -14.29 31.92
N ARG A 196 -3.08 -14.66 31.97
CA ARG A 196 -2.45 -15.47 33.02
C ARG A 196 -2.51 -14.80 34.38
N VAL A 197 -2.49 -13.48 34.44
CA VAL A 197 -2.45 -12.68 35.67
C VAL A 197 -3.83 -12.15 35.95
N ALA A 198 -4.34 -12.36 37.16
CA ALA A 198 -5.59 -11.75 37.62
C ALA A 198 -5.46 -10.22 37.55
N GLY A 199 -6.42 -9.54 36.91
CA GLY A 199 -6.39 -8.09 36.72
C GLY A 199 -5.52 -7.62 35.56
N CYS A 200 -5.29 -8.45 34.54
CA CYS A 200 -4.69 -8.03 33.27
C CYS A 200 -5.48 -6.82 32.72
N ASP A 201 -4.82 -5.68 32.67
CA ASP A 201 -5.34 -4.42 32.13
C ASP A 201 -4.29 -3.82 31.18
N ILE A 202 -4.31 -4.31 29.93
CA ILE A 202 -3.38 -3.83 28.90
C ILE A 202 -3.65 -2.34 28.61
N ALA A 203 -4.91 -1.91 28.71
CA ALA A 203 -5.28 -0.52 28.46
C ALA A 203 -4.69 0.46 29.50
N ALA A 204 -4.45 0.01 30.73
CA ALA A 204 -3.84 0.81 31.78
C ALA A 204 -2.30 0.79 31.74
N THR A 205 -1.69 0.02 30.83
CA THR A 205 -0.23 -0.05 30.76
C THR A 205 0.34 1.31 30.35
N PRO A 206 1.28 1.89 31.12
CA PRO A 206 1.89 3.16 30.79
C PRO A 206 2.55 3.14 29.41
N SER A 207 2.15 4.10 28.56
CA SER A 207 2.61 4.18 27.17
C SER A 207 3.60 5.33 27.01
N SER A 208 4.70 5.08 26.29
CA SER A 208 5.70 6.10 25.97
C SER A 208 6.27 5.90 24.57
N LEU A 209 6.70 6.99 23.96
CA LEU A 209 7.47 7.03 22.73
C LEU A 209 8.72 7.87 22.99
N THR A 210 9.90 7.29 22.80
CA THR A 210 11.19 7.95 23.05
C THR A 210 12.17 7.71 21.92
N PRO A 211 13.11 8.64 21.65
CA PRO A 211 14.16 8.40 20.68
C PRO A 211 15.10 7.29 21.18
N GLY A 212 15.57 6.45 20.28
CA GLY A 212 16.62 5.48 20.55
C GLY A 212 17.99 6.15 20.72
N ASN A 213 18.90 5.43 21.37
CA ASN A 213 20.26 5.92 21.64
C ASN A 213 21.12 6.07 20.37
N ASP A 214 20.74 5.39 19.29
CA ASP A 214 21.40 5.48 17.98
C ASP A 214 21.02 6.74 17.19
N GLY A 215 20.09 7.56 17.71
CA GLY A 215 19.57 8.76 17.05
C GLY A 215 18.71 8.49 15.79
N ARG A 216 18.45 7.23 15.46
CA ARG A 216 17.76 6.80 14.25
C ARG A 216 16.57 5.86 14.47
N SER A 217 16.42 5.32 15.65
CA SER A 217 15.28 4.49 16.04
C SER A 217 14.36 5.22 17.01
N MET A 218 13.12 4.77 17.09
CA MET A 218 12.16 5.18 18.12
C MET A 218 11.77 3.97 18.95
N SER A 219 11.67 4.15 20.26
CA SER A 219 11.24 3.13 21.20
C SER A 219 9.82 3.39 21.66
N LEU A 220 8.91 2.51 21.28
CA LEU A 220 7.51 2.50 21.71
C LEU A 220 7.32 1.50 22.85
N LYS A 221 6.67 1.91 23.93
CA LYS A 221 6.28 1.04 25.05
C LYS A 221 4.80 1.21 25.38
N GLY A 222 4.22 0.23 26.08
CA GLY A 222 2.84 0.27 26.58
C GLY A 222 1.84 -0.36 25.65
N THR A 223 0.61 0.09 25.72
CA THR A 223 -0.57 -0.54 25.10
C THR A 223 -0.38 -0.88 23.63
N ILE A 224 0.05 0.07 22.78
CA ILE A 224 0.22 -0.18 21.33
C ILE A 224 1.33 -1.19 21.07
N ALA A 225 2.45 -1.11 21.79
CA ALA A 225 3.56 -2.05 21.62
C ALA A 225 3.15 -3.49 21.99
N ILE A 226 2.28 -3.66 22.99
CA ILE A 226 1.77 -4.96 23.43
C ILE A 226 0.76 -5.51 22.40
N THR A 227 -0.17 -4.66 21.95
CA THR A 227 -1.34 -5.12 21.21
C THR A 227 -1.13 -5.24 19.70
N SER A 228 -0.30 -4.39 19.09
CA SER A 228 -0.18 -4.33 17.63
C SER A 228 0.38 -5.61 17.01
N GLY A 229 1.53 -6.05 17.44
CA GLY A 229 2.13 -7.30 16.97
C GLY A 229 1.31 -8.52 17.36
N THR A 230 0.71 -8.52 18.59
CA THR A 230 -0.19 -9.59 19.04
C THR A 230 -1.40 -9.73 18.14
N ALA A 231 -2.05 -8.62 17.78
CA ALA A 231 -3.19 -8.61 16.85
C ALA A 231 -2.78 -9.13 15.47
N GLN A 232 -1.62 -8.69 14.98
CA GLN A 232 -1.08 -9.16 13.71
C GLN A 232 -0.85 -10.67 13.71
N VAL A 233 -0.27 -11.24 14.77
CA VAL A 233 -0.01 -12.68 14.84
C VAL A 233 -1.29 -13.50 14.89
N LEU A 234 -2.33 -13.05 15.62
CA LEU A 234 -3.63 -13.71 15.65
C LEU A 234 -4.31 -13.67 14.26
N LEU A 235 -4.20 -12.55 13.54
CA LEU A 235 -4.67 -12.43 12.17
C LEU A 235 -3.90 -13.38 11.24
N LEU A 236 -2.58 -13.46 11.37
CA LEU A 236 -1.75 -14.35 10.56
C LEU A 236 -2.06 -15.83 10.81
N GLN A 237 -2.35 -16.25 12.07
CA GLN A 237 -2.79 -17.61 12.38
C GLN A 237 -4.09 -17.95 11.62
N TYR A 238 -5.04 -17.03 11.61
CA TYR A 238 -6.30 -17.21 10.89
C TYR A 238 -6.08 -17.28 9.38
N ALA A 239 -5.34 -16.31 8.84
CA ALA A 239 -5.04 -16.22 7.40
C ALA A 239 -4.21 -17.39 6.88
N GLU A 240 -3.35 -18.00 7.71
CA GLU A 240 -2.58 -19.23 7.40
C GLU A 240 -3.46 -20.46 7.25
N GLY A 241 -4.73 -20.40 7.63
CA GLY A 241 -5.60 -21.56 7.61
C GLY A 241 -5.37 -22.51 8.77
N MET A 242 -4.75 -22.09 9.87
CA MET A 242 -4.58 -22.92 11.06
C MET A 242 -5.95 -23.47 11.54
N PRO A 243 -6.01 -24.67 12.13
CA PRO A 243 -7.21 -25.17 12.78
C PRO A 243 -7.82 -24.11 13.72
N LEU A 244 -9.13 -23.92 13.67
CA LEU A 244 -9.78 -22.82 14.42
C LEU A 244 -9.55 -22.93 15.93
N ASP A 245 -9.41 -24.12 16.47
CA ASP A 245 -9.05 -24.37 17.89
C ASP A 245 -7.64 -23.93 18.26
N GLN A 246 -6.75 -23.71 17.26
CA GLN A 246 -5.42 -23.18 17.44
C GLN A 246 -5.36 -21.65 17.23
N VAL A 247 -6.30 -21.06 16.51
CA VAL A 247 -6.34 -19.62 16.28
C VAL A 247 -6.74 -18.90 17.57
N GLY A 248 -5.77 -18.28 18.25
CA GLY A 248 -5.99 -17.70 19.57
C GLY A 248 -6.63 -18.68 20.54
N TRP A 249 -6.23 -19.95 20.50
CA TRP A 249 -6.74 -21.05 21.32
C TRP A 249 -8.25 -21.28 21.17
N GLY A 250 -8.78 -21.10 19.96
CA GLY A 250 -10.19 -21.21 19.64
C GLY A 250 -11.06 -20.01 20.05
N ARG A 251 -10.45 -18.95 20.58
CA ARG A 251 -11.14 -17.75 21.04
C ARG A 251 -11.09 -16.58 20.05
N ALA A 252 -10.15 -16.61 19.08
CA ALA A 252 -10.03 -15.58 18.05
C ALA A 252 -10.92 -15.93 16.83
N THR A 253 -12.24 -15.67 16.95
CA THR A 253 -13.16 -15.81 15.82
C THR A 253 -12.87 -14.76 14.74
N ARG A 254 -13.42 -14.94 13.53
CA ARG A 254 -13.31 -13.97 12.43
C ARG A 254 -13.68 -12.55 12.84
N GLU A 255 -14.79 -12.42 13.57
CA GLU A 255 -15.31 -11.11 14.03
C GLU A 255 -14.35 -10.46 15.03
N ARG A 256 -13.81 -11.25 15.96
CA ARG A 256 -12.82 -10.77 16.93
C ARG A 256 -11.51 -10.41 16.25
N ILE A 257 -11.07 -11.17 15.25
CA ILE A 257 -9.89 -10.81 14.46
C ILE A 257 -10.09 -9.48 13.75
N ALA A 258 -11.25 -9.27 13.09
CA ALA A 258 -11.57 -8.00 12.46
C ALA A 258 -11.59 -6.83 13.47
N GLU A 259 -12.06 -7.07 14.70
CA GLU A 259 -12.05 -6.08 15.76
C GLU A 259 -10.64 -5.74 16.23
N ILE A 260 -9.80 -6.76 16.55
CA ILE A 260 -8.45 -6.54 17.09
C ILE A 260 -7.43 -6.11 16.03
N SER A 261 -7.65 -6.37 14.72
CA SER A 261 -6.75 -5.91 13.65
C SER A 261 -6.63 -4.38 13.62
N ARG A 262 -7.63 -3.67 14.12
CA ARG A 262 -7.58 -2.22 14.32
C ARG A 262 -6.43 -1.79 15.26
N LEU A 263 -6.01 -2.67 16.18
CA LEU A 263 -4.88 -2.42 17.08
C LEU A 263 -3.53 -2.52 16.36
N HIS A 264 -3.44 -3.37 15.32
CA HIS A 264 -2.26 -3.42 14.47
C HIS A 264 -2.08 -2.10 13.69
N ALA A 265 -3.16 -1.56 13.15
CA ALA A 265 -3.13 -0.31 12.40
C ALA A 265 -2.61 0.90 13.21
N LEU A 266 -2.75 0.89 14.55
CA LEU A 266 -2.21 1.94 15.43
C LEU A 266 -0.68 2.04 15.39
N LEU A 267 0.01 0.94 15.04
CA LEU A 267 1.47 0.96 14.90
C LEU A 267 1.89 1.93 13.78
N PHE A 268 1.11 1.97 12.71
CA PHE A 268 1.38 2.85 11.57
C PHE A 268 1.16 4.32 11.92
N ASP A 269 0.29 4.65 12.87
CA ASP A 269 0.11 6.02 13.38
C ASP A 269 1.30 6.53 14.20
N ILE A 270 2.24 5.64 14.52
CA ILE A 270 3.53 5.97 15.13
C ILE A 270 4.65 5.94 14.09
N TYR A 271 4.78 4.84 13.34
CA TYR A 271 5.97 4.55 12.57
C TYR A 271 5.88 4.86 11.07
N ALA A 272 4.69 5.13 10.51
CA ALA A 272 4.53 5.27 9.07
C ALA A 272 3.70 6.48 8.62
N ARG A 273 2.56 6.75 9.25
CA ARG A 273 1.59 7.74 8.77
C ARG A 273 1.87 9.19 9.13
N PRO A 274 2.45 9.52 10.31
CA PRO A 274 2.76 10.91 10.62
C PRO A 274 3.61 11.54 9.53
N ASP A 275 3.35 12.79 9.19
CA ASP A 275 3.96 13.48 8.03
C ASP A 275 5.48 13.37 8.00
N TYR A 276 6.12 13.49 9.16
CA TYR A 276 7.57 13.32 9.29
C TYR A 276 8.01 11.92 8.85
N MET A 277 7.31 10.88 9.29
CA MET A 277 7.62 9.48 8.98
C MET A 277 7.24 9.13 7.54
N ALA A 278 6.03 9.50 7.09
CA ALA A 278 5.54 9.19 5.76
C ALA A 278 6.46 9.72 4.66
N ARG A 279 6.92 10.97 4.79
CA ARG A 279 7.86 11.58 3.84
C ARG A 279 9.20 10.87 3.78
N ARG A 280 9.71 10.38 4.91
CA ARG A 280 11.01 9.69 4.97
C ARG A 280 10.92 8.28 4.44
N ILE A 281 9.90 7.53 4.84
CA ILE A 281 9.70 6.14 4.41
C ILE A 281 9.26 6.09 2.95
N ALA A 282 8.24 6.85 2.55
CA ALA A 282 7.72 6.83 1.19
C ALA A 282 8.43 7.78 0.23
N GLY A 283 9.36 8.62 0.68
CA GLY A 283 10.04 9.61 -0.15
C GLY A 283 10.80 9.01 -1.34
N PRO A 284 11.72 8.07 -1.15
CA PRO A 284 12.40 7.39 -2.25
C PRO A 284 11.44 6.68 -3.20
N MET A 285 10.42 6.01 -2.65
CA MET A 285 9.38 5.33 -3.43
C MET A 285 8.54 6.29 -4.25
N GLY A 286 8.13 7.44 -3.68
CA GLY A 286 7.43 8.50 -4.42
C GLY A 286 8.26 9.06 -5.57
N ARG A 287 9.58 9.25 -5.39
CA ARG A 287 10.49 9.62 -6.49
C ARG A 287 10.58 8.53 -7.55
N HIS A 288 10.61 7.28 -7.14
CA HIS A 288 10.62 6.14 -8.06
C HIS A 288 9.32 6.07 -8.87
N VAL A 289 8.16 6.30 -8.24
CA VAL A 289 6.86 6.41 -8.95
C VAL A 289 6.90 7.55 -9.98
N LEU A 290 7.39 8.74 -9.62
CA LEU A 290 7.55 9.85 -10.58
C LEU A 290 8.46 9.49 -11.76
N ALA A 291 9.55 8.78 -11.51
CA ALA A 291 10.46 8.33 -12.57
C ALA A 291 9.79 7.30 -13.51
N MET A 292 8.98 6.39 -12.98
CA MET A 292 8.19 5.45 -13.79
C MET A 292 7.14 6.16 -14.64
N LEU A 293 6.42 7.15 -14.09
CA LEU A 293 5.39 7.93 -14.80
C LEU A 293 5.97 8.79 -15.93
N ALA A 294 7.21 9.26 -15.78
CA ALA A 294 7.88 10.08 -16.78
C ALA A 294 8.35 9.26 -18.01
N ARG A 295 8.46 7.94 -17.90
CA ARG A 295 8.92 7.06 -18.99
C ARG A 295 7.75 6.66 -19.89
N THR A 296 7.95 6.84 -21.19
CA THR A 296 6.98 6.40 -22.22
C THR A 296 7.33 5.02 -22.81
N ASP A 297 8.56 4.58 -22.63
CA ASP A 297 9.16 3.33 -23.13
C ASP A 297 9.44 2.29 -22.02
N GLY A 298 8.99 2.57 -20.79
CA GLY A 298 9.19 1.69 -19.64
C GLY A 298 8.22 0.51 -19.58
N PRO A 299 8.38 -0.36 -18.56
CA PRO A 299 7.45 -1.45 -18.29
C PRO A 299 6.03 -0.92 -18.12
N ARG A 300 5.07 -1.63 -18.73
CA ARG A 300 3.64 -1.28 -18.61
C ARG A 300 3.05 -1.78 -17.31
N LEU A 301 3.62 -2.83 -16.73
CA LEU A 301 3.25 -3.37 -15.43
C LEU A 301 4.46 -3.33 -14.49
N ASN A 302 4.37 -2.53 -13.45
CA ASN A 302 5.42 -2.31 -12.45
C ASN A 302 4.93 -2.80 -11.09
N LEU A 303 5.52 -3.87 -10.57
CA LEU A 303 5.14 -4.51 -9.32
C LEU A 303 6.28 -4.37 -8.32
N MET A 304 5.99 -3.79 -7.18
CA MET A 304 6.91 -3.72 -6.04
C MET A 304 6.36 -4.58 -4.91
N VAL A 305 7.22 -5.30 -4.19
CA VAL A 305 6.82 -6.13 -3.04
C VAL A 305 7.62 -5.73 -1.82
N ALA A 306 6.93 -5.26 -0.79
CA ALA A 306 7.55 -4.72 0.41
C ALA A 306 6.74 -5.11 1.68
N SER A 307 6.70 -4.22 2.67
CA SER A 307 5.98 -4.40 3.93
C SER A 307 4.75 -3.49 4.03
N ASP A 308 3.93 -3.73 5.04
CA ASP A 308 2.79 -2.91 5.44
C ASP A 308 3.17 -1.44 5.72
N ASN A 309 4.30 -1.21 6.41
CA ASN A 309 4.80 0.14 6.68
C ASN A 309 5.01 0.97 5.41
N ASN A 310 5.51 0.35 4.33
CA ASN A 310 5.72 1.02 3.05
C ASN A 310 4.39 1.45 2.42
N ILE A 311 3.38 0.58 2.46
CA ILE A 311 2.03 0.91 1.97
C ILE A 311 1.41 2.00 2.84
N ALA A 312 1.45 1.85 4.18
CA ALA A 312 0.89 2.83 5.11
C ALA A 312 1.51 4.22 4.94
N ALA A 313 2.85 4.29 4.73
CA ALA A 313 3.54 5.54 4.48
C ALA A 313 3.17 6.17 3.13
N LEU A 314 3.09 5.37 2.05
CA LEU A 314 2.78 5.87 0.71
C LEU A 314 1.32 6.34 0.61
N THR A 315 0.37 5.57 1.17
CA THR A 315 -1.06 5.95 1.19
C THR A 315 -1.28 7.20 2.03
N SER A 316 -0.61 7.33 3.17
CA SER A 316 -0.63 8.55 3.99
C SER A 316 -0.04 9.76 3.24
N LEU A 317 1.10 9.58 2.55
CA LEU A 317 1.70 10.64 1.74
C LEU A 317 0.75 11.15 0.66
N LEU A 318 -0.08 10.29 0.08
CA LEU A 318 -1.07 10.63 -0.93
C LEU A 318 -2.41 11.10 -0.34
N GLY A 319 -2.64 10.90 0.97
CA GLY A 319 -3.90 11.21 1.64
C GLY A 319 -5.04 10.30 1.19
N VAL A 320 -4.76 9.01 0.96
CA VAL A 320 -5.76 8.01 0.58
C VAL A 320 -5.96 7.00 1.70
N HIS A 321 -7.20 6.49 1.80
CA HIS A 321 -7.64 5.57 2.82
C HIS A 321 -8.36 4.38 2.21
N PHE A 322 -8.28 3.22 2.86
CA PHE A 322 -8.94 2.00 2.42
C PHE A 322 -9.49 1.19 3.60
N GLN A 323 -10.52 0.40 3.32
CA GLN A 323 -11.11 -0.53 4.27
C GLN A 323 -11.41 -1.85 3.57
N ILE A 324 -10.74 -2.91 3.97
CA ILE A 324 -10.97 -4.28 3.47
C ILE A 324 -11.70 -5.08 4.56
N ASP A 325 -12.73 -5.80 4.18
CA ASP A 325 -13.52 -6.60 5.11
C ASP A 325 -12.66 -7.65 5.83
N GLY A 326 -12.79 -7.71 7.15
CA GLY A 326 -11.99 -8.59 8.02
C GLY A 326 -10.67 -7.99 8.51
N TYR A 327 -10.33 -6.76 8.06
CA TYR A 327 -9.10 -6.06 8.47
C TYR A 327 -9.40 -4.69 9.09
N GLY A 328 -8.45 -4.12 9.79
CA GLY A 328 -8.55 -2.76 10.34
C GLY A 328 -8.60 -1.69 9.25
N TYR A 329 -9.12 -0.52 9.59
CA TYR A 329 -9.06 0.65 8.71
C TYR A 329 -7.60 1.03 8.45
N ASP A 330 -7.24 1.20 7.19
CA ASP A 330 -5.86 1.44 6.74
C ASP A 330 -4.84 0.40 7.22
N ASP A 331 -5.27 -0.83 7.48
CA ASP A 331 -4.41 -1.96 7.84
C ASP A 331 -4.12 -2.79 6.56
N PRO A 332 -2.91 -2.73 5.99
CA PRO A 332 -2.60 -3.45 4.76
C PRO A 332 -2.68 -4.98 4.95
N PRO A 333 -3.62 -5.70 4.29
CA PRO A 333 -3.69 -7.16 4.37
C PRO A 333 -2.43 -7.84 3.83
N PRO A 334 -2.06 -9.06 4.30
CA PRO A 334 -1.03 -9.87 3.65
C PRO A 334 -1.39 -10.09 2.17
N GLY A 335 -0.44 -9.81 1.26
CA GLY A 335 -0.66 -9.86 -0.19
C GLY A 335 -1.47 -8.68 -0.76
N GLY A 336 -2.00 -7.80 0.09
CA GLY A 336 -2.71 -6.59 -0.36
C GLY A 336 -1.78 -5.62 -1.09
N ALA A 337 -2.34 -4.84 -2.02
CA ALA A 337 -1.57 -3.91 -2.83
C ALA A 337 -2.28 -2.56 -3.01
N PHE A 338 -1.54 -1.48 -2.81
CA PHE A 338 -1.91 -0.16 -3.32
C PHE A 338 -1.48 -0.06 -4.78
N GLY A 339 -2.38 0.40 -5.66
CA GLY A 339 -2.16 0.50 -7.09
C GLY A 339 -2.49 1.86 -7.69
N LEU A 340 -1.75 2.21 -8.73
CA LEU A 340 -2.00 3.36 -9.62
C LEU A 340 -2.15 2.85 -11.04
N GLU A 341 -3.22 3.24 -11.73
CA GLU A 341 -3.44 3.04 -13.15
C GLU A 341 -3.27 4.37 -13.88
N VAL A 342 -2.38 4.39 -14.86
CA VAL A 342 -2.28 5.51 -15.81
C VAL A 342 -3.26 5.25 -16.96
N LEU A 343 -4.17 6.18 -17.14
CA LEU A 343 -5.25 6.10 -18.11
C LEU A 343 -5.03 7.12 -19.22
N ARG A 344 -5.39 6.76 -20.45
CA ARG A 344 -5.47 7.72 -21.59
C ARG A 344 -6.91 7.84 -22.05
N ASP A 345 -7.38 9.08 -22.14
CA ASP A 345 -8.63 9.39 -22.81
C ASP A 345 -8.44 9.30 -24.35
N PRO A 346 -9.14 8.39 -25.02
CA PRO A 346 -9.00 8.24 -26.49
C PRO A 346 -9.49 9.45 -27.28
N ALA A 347 -10.37 10.28 -26.70
CA ALA A 347 -10.94 11.44 -27.39
C ALA A 347 -9.99 12.65 -27.35
N THR A 348 -9.31 12.88 -26.24
CA THR A 348 -8.45 14.05 -26.03
C THR A 348 -6.96 13.73 -26.11
N GLY A 349 -6.58 12.47 -25.88
CA GLY A 349 -5.21 12.04 -25.72
C GLY A 349 -4.60 12.41 -24.37
N GLU A 350 -5.35 13.05 -23.47
CA GLU A 350 -4.89 13.39 -22.13
C GLU A 350 -4.67 12.14 -21.25
N ARG A 351 -3.77 12.25 -20.28
CA ARG A 351 -3.43 11.17 -19.35
C ARG A 351 -3.89 11.50 -17.94
N TYR A 352 -4.38 10.47 -17.26
CA TYR A 352 -4.94 10.55 -15.91
C TYR A 352 -4.38 9.45 -15.01
N VAL A 353 -4.52 9.63 -13.71
CA VAL A 353 -4.16 8.62 -12.69
C VAL A 353 -5.40 8.26 -11.90
N ARG A 354 -5.64 6.95 -11.78
CA ARG A 354 -6.66 6.35 -10.93
C ARG A 354 -5.96 5.49 -9.87
N SER A 355 -6.32 5.67 -8.60
CA SER A 355 -5.79 4.87 -7.51
C SER A 355 -6.77 3.82 -7.04
N PHE A 356 -6.25 2.68 -6.55
CA PHE A 356 -7.05 1.58 -6.04
C PHE A 356 -6.28 0.81 -4.95
N TYR A 357 -7.01 0.02 -4.17
CA TYR A 357 -6.45 -1.00 -3.30
C TYR A 357 -6.99 -2.37 -3.71
N GLN A 358 -6.12 -3.37 -3.82
CA GLN A 358 -6.47 -4.75 -4.15
C GLN A 358 -6.06 -5.66 -3.00
N ALA A 359 -6.97 -6.54 -2.53
CA ALA A 359 -6.63 -7.55 -1.53
C ALA A 359 -7.58 -8.74 -1.58
N GLN A 360 -7.09 -9.92 -1.23
CA GLN A 360 -7.96 -11.04 -0.87
C GLN A 360 -8.74 -10.69 0.39
N THR A 361 -10.00 -11.08 0.47
CA THR A 361 -10.70 -11.09 1.76
C THR A 361 -10.00 -12.05 2.72
N LEU A 362 -10.21 -11.87 4.02
CA LEU A 362 -9.62 -12.75 5.02
C LEU A 362 -9.99 -14.23 4.78
N GLU A 363 -11.22 -14.49 4.32
CA GLU A 363 -11.69 -15.84 3.96
C GLU A 363 -11.06 -16.38 2.67
N GLN A 364 -10.95 -15.55 1.63
CA GLN A 364 -10.28 -15.96 0.39
C GLN A 364 -8.83 -16.36 0.67
N LEU A 365 -8.15 -15.60 1.52
CA LEU A 365 -6.76 -15.89 1.89
C LEU A 365 -6.67 -17.16 2.76
N ARG A 366 -7.53 -17.29 3.79
CA ARG A 366 -7.58 -18.48 4.64
C ARG A 366 -7.84 -19.78 3.87
N GLN A 367 -8.75 -19.73 2.88
CA GLN A 367 -9.18 -20.92 2.13
C GLN A 367 -8.37 -21.14 0.85
N LEU A 368 -7.42 -20.25 0.52
CA LEU A 368 -6.71 -20.22 -0.75
C LEU A 368 -7.70 -20.31 -1.93
N THR A 369 -8.74 -19.50 -1.86
CA THR A 369 -9.80 -19.49 -2.86
C THR A 369 -9.23 -19.13 -4.23
N PRO A 370 -9.45 -19.94 -5.29
CA PRO A 370 -9.05 -19.61 -6.64
C PRO A 370 -9.65 -18.27 -7.08
N LEU A 371 -8.79 -17.33 -7.49
CA LEU A 371 -9.22 -16.02 -7.92
C LEU A 371 -9.42 -15.97 -9.43
N SER A 372 -10.44 -15.22 -9.88
CA SER A 372 -10.78 -15.02 -11.29
C SER A 372 -11.71 -13.81 -11.43
N HIS A 373 -12.05 -13.41 -12.65
CA HIS A 373 -13.10 -12.40 -12.89
C HIS A 373 -14.46 -12.75 -12.28
N LYS A 374 -14.76 -14.04 -12.10
CA LYS A 374 -16.02 -14.50 -11.46
C LYS A 374 -15.91 -14.50 -9.94
N GLN A 375 -14.71 -14.60 -9.40
CA GLN A 375 -14.42 -14.62 -7.97
C GLN A 375 -13.18 -13.73 -7.71
N PRO A 376 -13.32 -12.41 -7.90
CA PRO A 376 -12.19 -11.49 -7.78
C PRO A 376 -11.77 -11.29 -6.32
N PRO A 377 -10.53 -10.85 -6.08
CA PRO A 377 -10.19 -10.19 -4.82
C PRO A 377 -11.00 -8.90 -4.71
N VAL A 378 -11.03 -8.29 -3.53
CA VAL A 378 -11.58 -6.95 -3.36
C VAL A 378 -10.72 -5.97 -4.14
N ILE A 379 -11.35 -5.12 -4.95
CA ILE A 379 -10.72 -3.96 -5.58
C ILE A 379 -11.53 -2.73 -5.17
N GLN A 380 -10.97 -1.96 -4.27
CA GLN A 380 -11.54 -0.71 -3.81
C GLN A 380 -10.91 0.45 -4.59
N ARG A 381 -11.72 1.24 -5.30
CA ARG A 381 -11.25 2.53 -5.86
C ARG A 381 -10.98 3.51 -4.74
N LEU A 382 -9.87 4.24 -4.86
CA LEU A 382 -9.45 5.24 -3.89
C LEU A 382 -9.47 6.61 -4.54
N VAL A 383 -9.72 7.64 -3.74
CA VAL A 383 -9.78 9.02 -4.22
C VAL A 383 -8.63 9.82 -3.62
N ILE A 384 -7.81 10.43 -4.48
CA ILE A 384 -6.76 11.37 -4.06
C ILE A 384 -7.37 12.78 -4.09
N ASP A 385 -8.00 13.18 -2.99
CA ASP A 385 -8.77 14.43 -2.89
C ASP A 385 -7.97 15.67 -3.30
N ALA A 386 -6.67 15.67 -3.03
CA ALA A 386 -5.80 16.82 -3.29
C ALA A 386 -5.54 17.13 -4.79
N CYS A 387 -5.89 16.21 -5.70
CA CYS A 387 -5.75 16.41 -7.15
C CYS A 387 -6.94 15.91 -7.97
N LYS A 388 -8.00 15.35 -7.35
CA LYS A 388 -9.16 14.84 -8.08
C LYS A 388 -9.83 15.93 -8.91
N MET A 389 -10.27 15.58 -10.09
CA MET A 389 -11.10 16.46 -10.91
C MET A 389 -12.50 16.56 -10.32
N LYS A 390 -13.15 17.72 -10.52
CA LYS A 390 -14.53 17.94 -10.06
C LYS A 390 -15.47 16.88 -10.65
N GLY A 391 -16.20 16.17 -9.78
CA GLY A 391 -17.14 15.12 -10.18
C GLY A 391 -16.49 13.82 -10.66
N SER A 392 -15.21 13.60 -10.37
CA SER A 392 -14.47 12.40 -10.77
C SER A 392 -13.58 11.86 -9.63
N GLU A 393 -13.21 10.59 -9.74
CA GLU A 393 -12.27 9.91 -8.80
C GLU A 393 -10.82 9.89 -9.33
N VAL A 394 -10.56 10.53 -10.47
CA VAL A 394 -9.24 10.54 -11.11
C VAL A 394 -8.56 11.90 -11.00
N CYS A 395 -7.23 11.89 -11.02
CA CYS A 395 -6.39 13.08 -11.17
C CYS A 395 -5.89 13.20 -12.62
N ARG A 396 -5.73 14.41 -13.15
CA ARG A 396 -4.86 14.57 -14.32
C ARG A 396 -3.45 14.14 -13.95
N LEU A 397 -2.74 13.49 -14.86
CA LEU A 397 -1.38 13.02 -14.59
C LEU A 397 -0.46 14.18 -14.13
N SER A 398 -0.53 15.33 -14.78
CA SER A 398 0.25 16.53 -14.41
C SER A 398 -0.05 17.02 -13.00
N ASP A 399 -1.33 16.98 -12.58
CA ASP A 399 -1.74 17.43 -11.25
C ASP A 399 -1.29 16.43 -10.16
N PHE A 400 -1.35 15.13 -10.47
CA PHE A 400 -0.83 14.07 -9.61
C PHE A 400 0.70 14.19 -9.43
N GLU A 401 1.44 14.37 -10.52
CA GLU A 401 2.89 14.58 -10.46
C GLU A 401 3.24 15.83 -9.64
N ALA A 402 2.53 16.94 -9.88
CA ALA A 402 2.74 18.18 -9.12
C ALA A 402 2.42 18.00 -7.63
N LEU A 403 1.35 17.26 -7.28
CA LEU A 403 1.02 16.90 -5.90
C LEU A 403 2.15 16.10 -5.27
N LEU A 404 2.58 15.03 -5.94
CA LEU A 404 3.60 14.13 -5.40
C LEU A 404 4.94 14.87 -5.20
N ARG A 405 5.37 15.70 -6.16
CA ARG A 405 6.55 16.56 -6.02
C ARG A 405 6.45 17.49 -4.79
N ARG A 406 5.30 18.13 -4.57
CA ARG A 406 5.09 19.00 -3.38
C ARG A 406 5.15 18.20 -2.07
N ARG A 407 4.59 16.97 -2.05
CA ARG A 407 4.62 16.11 -0.86
C ARG A 407 6.04 15.59 -0.55
N LEU A 408 6.88 15.48 -1.56
CA LEU A 408 8.28 15.02 -1.44
C LEU A 408 9.27 16.15 -1.13
N ASP A 409 8.86 17.41 -1.16
CA ASP A 409 9.73 18.55 -0.90
C ASP A 409 9.99 18.74 0.61
N TRP A 410 11.19 18.39 1.05
CA TRP A 410 11.62 18.46 2.45
C TRP A 410 11.92 19.89 2.92
N GLN A 411 12.32 20.79 2.01
CA GLN A 411 12.81 22.11 2.36
C GLN A 411 11.69 23.01 2.88
N ARG A 412 10.46 22.81 2.43
CA ARG A 412 9.30 23.57 2.87
C ARG A 412 8.89 23.31 4.32
N TYR A 413 9.31 22.19 4.90
CA TYR A 413 8.94 21.82 6.28
C TYR A 413 9.88 22.41 7.34
N ASN A 414 11.14 22.69 6.95
CA ASN A 414 12.12 23.28 7.86
C ASN A 414 12.10 24.82 7.88
N SER A 415 11.31 25.47 7.03
CA SER A 415 11.19 26.94 6.95
C SER A 415 9.97 27.51 7.68
N GLY A 416 9.24 26.70 8.44
CA GLY A 416 8.04 27.07 9.20
C GLY A 416 8.21 26.98 10.72
N ALA A 417 9.42 27.19 11.24
CA ALA A 417 9.70 27.36 12.68
C ALA A 417 10.13 28.77 12.97
#